data_4f7d019fc165e31bfe3849499df919df
#
_entry.id   4f7d019fc165e31bfe3849499df919df
#
_cell.length_a   1.000
_cell.length_b   1.000
_cell.length_c   1.000
_cell.angle_alpha   90.00
_cell.angle_beta   90.00
_cell.angle_gamma   90.00
#
_symmetry.space_group_name_H-M   'P 1'
#
loop_
_entity.id
_entity.type
_entity.pdbx_description
1 polymer ?
#
loop_
_entity_poly.entity_id
_entity_poly.type
_entity_poly.pdbx_seq_one_letter_code
_entity_poly.pdbx_strand_id
1 'polypeptide(L)'
;LYSSAASDVYKRQQSIRQEALGEYQINKELLAVARPDAMVLHCLPAHRGEEITEDVLEGPQSKIFDQAENRLHVQKAIMALLMSDEVL
;
A
#
# COMPACT_ATOMS: atom_id res chain seq x y z
N LEU A 1 9.80 16.65 17.98
CA LEU A 1 9.81 15.68 19.08
C LEU A 1 8.40 15.43 19.60
N TYR A 2 8.03 14.18 19.64
CA TYR A 2 6.74 13.79 20.20
C TYR A 2 6.78 13.90 21.71
N SER A 3 5.80 14.60 22.28
CA SER A 3 5.57 14.50 23.71
C SER A 3 4.99 13.13 24.06
N SER A 4 5.15 12.68 25.31
CA SER A 4 4.54 11.43 25.77
C SER A 4 3.03 11.41 25.53
N ALA A 5 2.36 12.54 25.74
CA ALA A 5 0.92 12.68 25.52
C ALA A 5 0.54 12.47 24.05
N ALA A 6 1.29 13.05 23.11
CA ALA A 6 1.05 12.89 21.69
C ALA A 6 1.26 11.43 21.25
N SER A 7 2.28 10.77 21.79
CA SER A 7 2.55 9.35 21.52
C SER A 7 1.42 8.46 22.04
N ASP A 8 0.89 8.75 23.24
CA ASP A 8 -0.20 8.00 23.85
C ASP A 8 -1.50 8.17 23.06
N VAL A 9 -1.79 9.38 22.58
CA VAL A 9 -2.95 9.66 21.73
C VAL A 9 -2.85 8.88 20.43
N TYR A 10 -1.69 8.88 19.80
CA TYR A 10 -1.46 8.13 18.56
C TYR A 10 -1.69 6.61 18.75
N LYS A 11 -1.12 6.05 19.81
CA LYS A 11 -1.29 4.63 20.14
C LYS A 11 -2.75 4.28 20.39
N ARG A 12 -3.48 5.16 21.08
CA ARG A 12 -4.89 4.95 21.37
C ARG A 12 -5.72 4.97 20.08
N GLN A 13 -5.46 5.93 19.20
CA GLN A 13 -6.13 6.02 17.91
C GLN A 13 -5.85 4.79 17.05
N GLN A 14 -4.61 4.30 17.06
CA GLN A 14 -4.22 3.11 16.32
C GLN A 14 -4.98 1.88 16.82
N SER A 15 -5.08 1.70 18.15
CA SER A 15 -5.83 0.60 18.75
C SER A 15 -7.30 0.64 18.37
N ILE A 16 -7.91 1.82 18.41
CA ILE A 16 -9.31 1.99 18.03
C ILE A 16 -9.52 1.63 16.56
N ARG A 17 -8.62 2.06 15.68
CA ARG A 17 -8.70 1.75 14.25
C ARG A 17 -8.54 0.26 13.99
N GLN A 18 -7.60 -0.39 14.66
CA GLN A 18 -7.39 -1.82 14.51
C GLN A 18 -8.62 -2.62 14.95
N GLU A 19 -9.25 -2.22 16.05
CA GLU A 19 -10.46 -2.84 16.52
C GLU A 19 -11.64 -2.63 15.57
N ALA A 20 -11.82 -1.39 15.09
CA ALA A 20 -12.92 -1.03 14.21
C ALA A 20 -12.77 -1.57 12.79
N LEU A 21 -11.54 -1.63 12.27
CA LEU A 21 -11.24 -1.93 10.88
C LEU A 21 -10.55 -3.29 10.67
N GLY A 22 -10.41 -4.08 11.72
CA GLY A 22 -9.70 -5.36 11.67
C GLY A 22 -10.28 -6.37 10.68
N GLU A 23 -11.56 -6.25 10.36
CA GLU A 23 -12.21 -7.10 9.37
C GLU A 23 -11.93 -6.67 7.92
N TYR A 24 -11.45 -5.44 7.73
CA TYR A 24 -11.17 -4.88 6.41
C TYR A 24 -9.69 -5.06 6.08
N GLN A 25 -9.32 -6.31 5.88
CA GLN A 25 -7.94 -6.70 5.63
C GLN A 25 -7.86 -7.53 4.35
N ILE A 26 -6.85 -7.27 3.53
CA ILE A 26 -6.53 -8.15 2.40
C ILE A 26 -5.68 -9.29 2.94
N ASN A 27 -6.25 -10.47 2.96
CA ASN A 27 -5.62 -11.68 3.48
C ASN A 27 -5.76 -12.82 2.49
N LYS A 28 -5.18 -13.96 2.83
CA LYS A 28 -5.18 -15.14 1.99
C LYS A 28 -6.60 -15.64 1.71
N GLU A 29 -7.47 -15.57 2.69
CA GLU A 29 -8.85 -16.04 2.59
C GLU A 29 -9.64 -15.19 1.60
N LEU A 30 -9.47 -13.87 1.64
CA LEU A 30 -10.09 -12.97 0.68
C LEU A 30 -9.56 -13.22 -0.73
N LEU A 31 -8.24 -13.41 -0.84
CA LEU A 31 -7.59 -13.64 -2.13
C LEU A 31 -8.02 -14.96 -2.76
N ALA A 32 -8.37 -15.96 -1.94
CA ALA A 32 -8.83 -17.26 -2.43
C ALA A 32 -10.17 -17.19 -3.16
N VAL A 33 -11.01 -16.19 -2.86
CA VAL A 33 -12.29 -16.00 -3.55
C VAL A 33 -12.18 -15.05 -4.74
N ALA A 34 -11.04 -14.43 -4.95
CA ALA A 34 -10.77 -13.60 -6.10
C ALA A 34 -10.35 -14.48 -7.29
N ARG A 35 -10.29 -13.89 -8.48
CA ARG A 35 -9.78 -14.62 -9.65
C ARG A 35 -8.32 -15.01 -9.43
N PRO A 36 -7.88 -16.18 -9.96
CA PRO A 36 -6.49 -16.60 -9.79
C PRO A 36 -5.46 -15.63 -10.39
N ASP A 37 -5.86 -14.84 -11.39
CA ASP A 37 -5.01 -13.85 -12.05
C ASP A 37 -5.13 -12.45 -11.44
N ALA A 38 -5.86 -12.29 -10.33
CA ALA A 38 -6.00 -11.01 -9.67
C ALA A 38 -4.66 -10.52 -9.13
N MET A 39 -4.36 -9.25 -9.38
CA MET A 39 -3.15 -8.61 -8.87
C MET A 39 -3.45 -7.88 -7.58
N VAL A 40 -2.51 -7.94 -6.64
CA VAL A 40 -2.58 -7.17 -5.40
C VAL A 40 -1.70 -5.94 -5.54
N LEU A 41 -2.30 -4.79 -5.31
CA LEU A 41 -1.64 -3.48 -5.40
C LEU A 41 -1.79 -2.75 -4.07
N HIS A 42 -0.85 -1.88 -3.78
CA HIS A 42 -0.85 -1.05 -2.57
C HIS A 42 -0.01 0.21 -2.82
N CYS A 43 -0.49 1.32 -2.34
CA CYS A 43 0.19 2.61 -2.56
C CYS A 43 1.38 2.86 -1.61
N LEU A 44 1.61 1.98 -0.65
CA LEU A 44 2.66 2.11 0.35
C LEU A 44 2.62 3.46 1.11
N PRO A 45 3.07 3.51 2.37
CA PRO A 45 3.62 2.38 3.14
C PRO A 45 2.55 1.37 3.53
N ALA A 46 2.91 0.10 3.56
CA ALA A 46 2.03 -0.99 3.96
C ALA A 46 2.27 -1.35 5.44
N HIS A 47 1.19 -1.59 6.17
CA HIS A 47 1.26 -1.99 7.57
C HIS A 47 0.89 -3.46 7.68
N ARG A 48 1.92 -4.32 7.73
CA ARG A 48 1.77 -5.77 7.75
C ARG A 48 0.91 -6.20 8.94
N GLY A 49 -0.11 -7.00 8.66
CA GLY A 49 -1.05 -7.46 9.68
C GLY A 49 -2.20 -6.51 9.95
N GLU A 50 -2.20 -5.31 9.39
CA GLU A 50 -3.31 -4.36 9.50
C GLU A 50 -4.20 -4.43 8.26
N GLU A 51 -3.95 -3.60 7.24
CA GLU A 51 -4.76 -3.58 6.02
C GLU A 51 -4.41 -4.72 5.05
N ILE A 52 -3.24 -5.32 5.19
CA ILE A 52 -2.76 -6.40 4.35
C ILE A 52 -1.86 -7.34 5.16
N THR A 53 -2.02 -8.65 4.94
CA THR A 53 -1.16 -9.63 5.60
C THR A 53 0.17 -9.79 4.87
N GLU A 54 1.19 -10.25 5.59
CA GLU A 54 2.53 -10.40 5.02
C GLU A 54 2.57 -11.43 3.90
N ASP A 55 1.85 -12.52 4.04
CA ASP A 55 1.80 -13.58 3.04
C ASP A 55 1.19 -13.10 1.71
N VAL A 56 0.25 -12.17 1.76
CA VAL A 56 -0.32 -11.53 0.57
C VAL A 56 0.63 -10.47 0.01
N LEU A 57 1.21 -9.65 0.87
CA LEU A 57 2.14 -8.59 0.48
C LEU A 57 3.35 -9.16 -0.27
N GLU A 58 3.88 -10.27 0.19
CA GLU A 58 5.05 -10.93 -0.39
C GLU A 58 4.67 -12.10 -1.31
N GLY A 59 3.38 -12.30 -1.55
CA GLY A 59 2.88 -13.43 -2.32
C GLY A 59 3.04 -13.27 -3.84
N PRO A 60 2.74 -14.33 -4.59
CA PRO A 60 2.95 -14.34 -6.04
C PRO A 60 2.02 -13.40 -6.82
N GLN A 61 0.89 -13.01 -6.23
CA GLN A 61 -0.06 -12.09 -6.86
C GLN A 61 0.25 -10.63 -6.55
N SER A 62 1.23 -10.37 -5.66
CA SER A 62 1.63 -9.03 -5.29
C SER A 62 2.45 -8.37 -6.40
N LYS A 63 2.00 -7.21 -6.85
CA LYS A 63 2.72 -6.33 -7.77
C LYS A 63 3.02 -4.98 -7.13
N ILE A 64 3.06 -4.97 -5.80
CA ILE A 64 3.20 -3.76 -5.00
C ILE A 64 4.53 -3.08 -5.26
N PHE A 65 5.61 -3.85 -5.32
CA PHE A 65 6.94 -3.28 -5.56
C PHE A 65 7.12 -2.86 -7.02
N ASP A 66 6.55 -3.59 -7.97
CA ASP A 66 6.51 -3.17 -9.37
C ASP A 66 5.72 -1.86 -9.52
N GLN A 67 4.61 -1.73 -8.82
CA GLN A 67 3.81 -0.51 -8.79
C GLN A 67 4.61 0.67 -8.23
N ALA A 68 5.34 0.45 -7.14
CA ALA A 68 6.15 1.47 -6.51
C ALA A 68 7.26 1.94 -7.45
N GLU A 69 7.93 1.03 -8.13
CA GLU A 69 8.95 1.35 -9.12
C GLU A 69 8.36 2.10 -10.32
N ASN A 70 7.24 1.64 -10.83
CA ASN A 70 6.59 2.24 -12.00
C ASN A 70 6.09 3.66 -11.74
N ARG A 71 5.81 3.99 -10.50
CA ARG A 71 5.49 5.37 -10.14
C ARG A 71 6.64 6.31 -10.50
N LEU A 72 7.86 5.91 -10.23
CA LEU A 72 9.05 6.67 -10.62
C LEU A 72 9.14 6.81 -12.14
N HIS A 73 9.02 5.71 -12.86
CA HIS A 73 9.16 5.70 -14.31
C HIS A 73 8.07 6.50 -15.01
N VAL A 74 6.83 6.38 -14.59
CA VAL A 74 5.70 7.11 -15.17
C VAL A 74 5.83 8.61 -14.91
N GLN A 75 6.15 9.02 -13.69
CA GLN A 75 6.33 10.43 -13.37
C GLN A 75 7.50 11.04 -14.13
N LYS A 76 8.59 10.29 -14.26
CA LYS A 76 9.75 10.71 -15.04
C LYS A 76 9.38 10.90 -16.51
N ALA A 77 8.62 9.99 -17.09
CA ALA A 77 8.17 10.08 -18.47
C ALA A 77 7.25 11.29 -18.71
N ILE A 78 6.32 11.51 -17.78
CA ILE A 78 5.41 12.67 -17.85
C ILE A 78 6.22 13.98 -17.80
N MET A 79 7.17 14.09 -16.89
CA MET A 79 8.03 15.26 -16.78
C MET A 79 8.83 15.49 -18.04
N ALA A 80 9.39 14.44 -18.62
CA ALA A 80 10.15 14.53 -19.87
C ALA A 80 9.28 15.03 -21.02
N LEU A 81 8.06 14.54 -21.13
CA LEU A 81 7.12 14.97 -22.17
C LEU A 81 6.70 16.43 -22.02
N LEU A 82 6.42 16.85 -20.78
CA LEU A 82 5.93 18.21 -20.52
C LEU A 82 7.04 19.26 -20.57
N MET A 83 8.27 18.87 -20.29
CA MET A 83 9.41 19.79 -20.21
C MET A 83 10.30 19.78 -21.45
N SER A 84 10.02 18.91 -22.40
CA SER A 84 10.79 18.79 -23.64
C SER A 84 10.05 19.41 -24.83
N ASP A 85 10.70 20.34 -25.54
CA ASP A 85 10.15 20.93 -26.75
C ASP A 85 10.23 19.98 -27.96
N GLU A 86 11.03 18.91 -27.86
CA GLU A 86 11.29 18.00 -28.98
C GLU A 86 10.23 16.88 -29.09
N VAL A 87 9.51 16.60 -28.03
CA VAL A 87 8.59 15.45 -27.95
C VAL A 87 7.17 15.84 -28.38
N LEU A 88 6.88 17.10 -28.31
CA LEU A 88 5.59 17.67 -28.72
C LEU A 88 5.65 18.20 -30.12
#